data_672918986046abd2db31f635231ecae6
#
_entry.id   672918986046abd2db31f635231ecae6
#
_cell.length_a   1.000
_cell.length_b   1.000
_cell.length_c   1.000
_cell.angle_alpha   90.00
_cell.angle_beta   90.00
_cell.angle_gamma   90.00
#
_symmetry.space_group_name_H-M   'P 1'
#
loop_
_entity.id
_entity.type
_entity.pdbx_description
1 polymer ?
#
loop_
_entity_poly.entity_id
_entity_poly.type
_entity_poly.pdbx_seq_one_letter_code
_entity_poly.pdbx_strand_id
1 'polypeptide(L)'
;VSGSVQPTALPVVLIPGWLDQAKRLDALAGHLRAAGRQVVTISPQPSDGSVPLETLAVQALAEIDARFGPKAAFDQVGFSMGGLIGRVILHWLGGRDRIRRFVTISTPHRGVVSAGWAWQPALRQMQLCSPFLQSLNSHLDDLASRPFLSVWTPLDLTVLPATSAVLPVGVARRILSPAHGWMVYDPRVQRAVAQFLGRAPTCYDGQLSVPLSQTARSSTPSVRPLSW
;
A
#
# COMPACT_ATOMS: atom_id res chain seq x y z
N VAL A 1 42.63 6.84 5.77
CA VAL A 1 41.35 6.80 6.51
C VAL A 1 40.26 6.60 5.47
N SER A 2 39.89 5.35 5.24
CA SER A 2 38.82 4.98 4.29
C SER A 2 37.48 5.25 4.99
N GLY A 3 36.89 6.40 4.71
CA GLY A 3 35.54 6.72 5.16
C GLY A 3 34.57 5.80 4.43
N SER A 4 33.98 4.83 5.16
CA SER A 4 32.84 4.06 4.68
C SER A 4 31.67 5.02 4.42
N VAL A 5 31.42 5.31 3.14
CA VAL A 5 30.20 6.03 2.73
C VAL A 5 29.05 5.12 3.09
N GLN A 6 28.36 5.40 4.19
CA GLN A 6 27.09 4.76 4.52
C GLN A 6 26.16 4.98 3.33
N PRO A 7 25.52 3.92 2.79
CA PRO A 7 24.61 4.09 1.68
C PRO A 7 23.50 5.06 2.15
N THR A 8 23.43 6.22 1.51
CA THR A 8 22.40 7.22 1.79
C THR A 8 21.04 6.56 1.67
N ALA A 9 20.24 6.61 2.74
CA ALA A 9 18.92 6.02 2.75
C ALA A 9 18.08 6.59 1.59
N LEU A 10 17.43 5.74 0.81
CA LEU A 10 16.63 6.16 -0.33
C LEU A 10 15.54 7.15 0.09
N PRO A 11 15.18 8.13 -0.75
CA PRO A 11 14.07 9.01 -0.46
C PRO A 11 12.76 8.23 -0.37
N VAL A 12 11.83 8.69 0.46
CA VAL A 12 10.50 8.13 0.64
C VAL A 12 9.49 9.04 -0.05
N VAL A 13 8.74 8.48 -0.98
CA VAL A 13 7.64 9.15 -1.66
C VAL A 13 6.33 8.73 -1.00
N LEU A 14 5.57 9.70 -0.50
CA LEU A 14 4.23 9.49 0.07
C LEU A 14 3.18 9.95 -0.93
N ILE A 15 2.12 9.15 -1.14
CA ILE A 15 0.98 9.50 -2.00
C ILE A 15 -0.31 9.38 -1.17
N PRO A 16 -1.09 10.48 -1.01
CA PRO A 16 -2.33 10.50 -0.25
C PRO A 16 -3.49 9.83 -0.99
N GLY A 17 -4.66 9.80 -0.34
CA GLY A 17 -5.86 9.15 -0.81
C GLY A 17 -6.83 10.07 -1.58
N TRP A 18 -8.04 9.54 -1.77
CA TRP A 18 -9.16 10.24 -2.38
C TRP A 18 -9.61 11.44 -1.52
N LEU A 19 -9.84 12.59 -2.17
CA LEU A 19 -10.15 13.89 -1.54
C LEU A 19 -9.07 14.39 -0.58
N ASP A 20 -7.93 13.75 -0.52
CA ASP A 20 -6.82 14.16 0.33
C ASP A 20 -5.85 15.08 -0.41
N GLN A 21 -5.13 15.88 0.37
CA GLN A 21 -3.99 16.68 -0.04
C GLN A 21 -2.73 16.18 0.68
N ALA A 22 -1.57 16.72 0.31
CA ALA A 22 -0.29 16.37 0.93
C ALA A 22 -0.31 16.45 2.46
N LYS A 23 -1.00 17.45 3.02
CA LYS A 23 -1.17 17.68 4.47
C LYS A 23 -1.73 16.47 5.23
N ARG A 24 -2.49 15.61 4.55
CA ARG A 24 -3.01 14.36 5.17
C ARG A 24 -1.89 13.48 5.73
N LEU A 25 -0.73 13.50 5.11
CA LEU A 25 0.39 12.62 5.45
C LEU A 25 1.49 13.33 6.26
N ASP A 26 1.28 14.59 6.69
CA ASP A 26 2.30 15.38 7.42
C ASP A 26 2.78 14.70 8.70
N ALA A 27 1.89 14.09 9.46
CA ALA A 27 2.25 13.39 10.69
C ALA A 27 3.16 12.17 10.40
N LEU A 28 2.82 11.38 9.39
CA LEU A 28 3.64 10.25 8.94
C LEU A 28 4.97 10.75 8.36
N ALA A 29 4.95 11.80 7.54
CA ALA A 29 6.14 12.41 6.96
C ALA A 29 7.08 12.93 8.06
N GLY A 30 6.54 13.63 9.06
CA GLY A 30 7.29 14.10 10.23
C GLY A 30 7.94 12.95 10.99
N HIS A 31 7.21 11.88 11.25
CA HIS A 31 7.75 10.69 11.94
C HIS A 31 8.89 10.04 11.15
N LEU A 32 8.76 9.92 9.83
CA LEU A 32 9.82 9.35 8.97
C LEU A 32 11.03 10.28 8.87
N ARG A 33 10.83 11.60 8.82
CA ARG A 33 11.93 12.58 8.84
C ARG A 33 12.69 12.55 10.17
N ALA A 34 11.98 12.43 11.30
CA ALA A 34 12.59 12.25 12.61
C ALA A 34 13.41 10.95 12.71
N ALA A 35 13.05 9.93 11.91
CA ALA A 35 13.81 8.70 11.75
C ALA A 35 14.96 8.82 10.70
N GLY A 36 15.35 10.04 10.29
CA GLY A 36 16.47 10.30 9.38
C GLY A 36 16.19 10.06 7.91
N ARG A 37 14.91 9.97 7.48
CA ARG A 37 14.57 9.74 6.08
C ARG A 37 14.31 11.06 5.34
N GLN A 38 14.79 11.15 4.10
CA GLN A 38 14.35 12.19 3.17
C GLN A 38 12.92 11.83 2.71
N VAL A 39 11.94 12.70 2.94
CA VAL A 39 10.53 12.41 2.64
C VAL A 39 9.93 13.52 1.81
N VAL A 40 9.25 13.13 0.74
CA VAL A 40 8.42 14.00 -0.09
C VAL A 40 7.01 13.45 -0.15
N THR A 41 6.02 14.32 -0.03
CA THR A 41 4.63 13.98 -0.29
C THR A 41 4.22 14.55 -1.63
N ILE A 42 3.74 13.68 -2.52
CA ILE A 42 3.27 14.01 -3.86
C ILE A 42 1.76 13.79 -3.87
N SER A 43 1.02 14.83 -4.22
CA SER A 43 -0.44 14.83 -4.19
C SER A 43 -0.98 15.19 -5.57
N PRO A 44 -1.07 14.20 -6.48
CA PRO A 44 -1.59 14.44 -7.84
C PRO A 44 -3.05 14.90 -7.78
N GLN A 45 -3.42 15.80 -8.68
CA GLN A 45 -4.72 16.46 -8.69
C GLN A 45 -5.41 16.35 -10.06
N PRO A 46 -6.74 16.37 -10.09
CA PRO A 46 -7.69 16.42 -8.97
C PRO A 46 -7.79 15.07 -8.25
N SER A 47 -7.85 15.09 -6.90
CA SER A 47 -7.96 13.88 -6.09
C SER A 47 -9.40 13.43 -5.80
N ASP A 48 -10.39 14.06 -6.45
CA ASP A 48 -11.83 13.87 -6.25
C ASP A 48 -12.41 12.65 -7.00
N GLY A 49 -11.57 11.95 -7.76
CA GLY A 49 -11.98 10.80 -8.55
C GLY A 49 -12.43 11.13 -9.98
N SER A 50 -12.45 12.40 -10.37
CA SER A 50 -12.91 12.86 -11.70
C SER A 50 -12.00 12.45 -12.85
N VAL A 51 -10.77 12.04 -12.57
CA VAL A 51 -9.81 11.51 -13.55
C VAL A 51 -9.39 10.08 -13.22
N PRO A 52 -9.01 9.27 -14.22
CA PRO A 52 -8.52 7.90 -14.00
C PRO A 52 -7.25 7.86 -13.13
N LEU A 53 -7.05 6.75 -12.42
CA LEU A 53 -5.87 6.54 -11.57
C LEU A 53 -4.55 6.55 -12.36
N GLU A 54 -4.58 6.14 -13.63
CA GLU A 54 -3.44 6.20 -14.54
C GLU A 54 -2.99 7.64 -14.79
N THR A 55 -3.94 8.57 -14.95
CA THR A 55 -3.64 10.00 -15.11
C THR A 55 -2.95 10.55 -13.87
N LEU A 56 -3.46 10.22 -12.67
CA LEU A 56 -2.84 10.63 -11.41
C LEU A 56 -1.46 10.00 -11.22
N ALA A 57 -1.28 8.76 -11.67
CA ALA A 57 0.02 8.08 -11.60
C ALA A 57 1.06 8.72 -12.52
N VAL A 58 0.68 9.13 -13.73
CA VAL A 58 1.56 9.87 -14.64
C VAL A 58 1.97 11.21 -14.04
N GLN A 59 1.04 11.97 -13.46
CA GLN A 59 1.34 13.23 -12.77
C GLN A 59 2.30 13.00 -11.60
N ALA A 60 2.02 11.99 -10.76
CA ALA A 60 2.88 11.66 -9.62
C ALA A 60 4.30 11.29 -10.08
N LEU A 61 4.42 10.46 -11.11
CA LEU A 61 5.72 10.06 -11.65
C LEU A 61 6.49 11.24 -12.22
N ALA A 62 5.83 12.13 -12.96
CA ALA A 62 6.45 13.35 -13.49
C ALA A 62 7.01 14.24 -12.38
N GLU A 63 6.28 14.38 -11.25
CA GLU A 63 6.77 15.14 -10.10
C GLU A 63 7.94 14.44 -9.39
N ILE A 64 7.92 13.09 -9.30
CA ILE A 64 9.05 12.29 -8.80
C ILE A 64 10.28 12.51 -9.66
N ASP A 65 10.11 12.48 -10.99
CA ASP A 65 11.20 12.66 -11.95
C ASP A 65 11.80 14.06 -11.90
N ALA A 66 10.97 15.08 -11.75
CA ALA A 66 11.43 16.45 -11.59
C ALA A 66 12.24 16.66 -10.31
N ARG A 67 11.94 15.92 -9.22
CA ARG A 67 12.61 16.07 -7.92
C ARG A 67 13.89 15.24 -7.79
N PHE A 68 13.88 14.03 -8.34
CA PHE A 68 14.93 13.03 -8.09
C PHE A 68 15.63 12.55 -9.36
N GLY A 69 15.08 12.86 -10.52
CA GLY A 69 15.50 12.35 -11.82
C GLY A 69 14.80 11.06 -12.24
N PRO A 70 14.72 10.78 -13.55
CA PRO A 70 13.90 9.71 -14.13
C PRO A 70 14.42 8.30 -13.85
N LYS A 71 15.65 8.17 -13.32
CA LYS A 71 16.27 6.88 -12.96
C LYS A 71 16.44 6.70 -11.45
N ALA A 72 16.08 7.68 -10.65
CA ALA A 72 16.29 7.62 -9.21
C ALA A 72 15.44 6.51 -8.56
N ALA A 73 16.07 5.74 -7.68
CA ALA A 73 15.37 4.75 -6.86
C ALA A 73 14.78 5.44 -5.61
N PHE A 74 13.63 4.95 -5.15
CA PHE A 74 12.94 5.46 -3.97
C PHE A 74 12.14 4.35 -3.27
N ASP A 75 11.78 4.61 -2.02
CA ASP A 75 10.80 3.83 -1.29
C ASP A 75 9.43 4.52 -1.42
N GLN A 76 8.36 3.75 -1.58
CA GLN A 76 7.02 4.30 -1.80
C GLN A 76 6.08 3.92 -0.67
N VAL A 77 5.27 4.87 -0.23
CA VAL A 77 4.17 4.68 0.71
C VAL A 77 2.91 5.29 0.12
N GLY A 78 1.87 4.48 -0.06
CA GLY A 78 0.56 4.94 -0.54
C GLY A 78 -0.51 4.77 0.53
N PHE A 79 -1.29 5.82 0.77
CA PHE A 79 -2.47 5.76 1.63
C PHE A 79 -3.74 5.63 0.77
N SER A 80 -4.60 4.65 1.08
CA SER A 80 -5.89 4.47 0.41
C SER A 80 -5.72 4.43 -1.13
N MET A 81 -6.39 5.29 -1.87
CA MET A 81 -6.24 5.44 -3.33
C MET A 81 -4.77 5.64 -3.75
N GLY A 82 -3.95 6.32 -2.94
CA GLY A 82 -2.53 6.55 -3.23
C GLY A 82 -1.71 5.27 -3.35
N GLY A 83 -2.13 4.19 -2.70
CA GLY A 83 -1.50 2.88 -2.89
C GLY A 83 -1.81 2.26 -4.26
N LEU A 84 -2.99 2.50 -4.82
CA LEU A 84 -3.33 2.07 -6.18
C LEU A 84 -2.55 2.89 -7.22
N ILE A 85 -2.46 4.22 -7.03
CA ILE A 85 -1.62 5.10 -7.87
C ILE A 85 -0.17 4.57 -7.88
N GLY A 86 0.35 4.21 -6.71
CA GLY A 86 1.68 3.61 -6.59
C GLY A 86 1.83 2.29 -7.32
N ARG A 87 0.80 1.45 -7.31
CA ARG A 87 0.81 0.20 -8.09
C ARG A 87 0.79 0.46 -9.60
N VAL A 88 0.08 1.47 -10.07
CA VAL A 88 0.13 1.86 -11.49
C VAL A 88 1.54 2.29 -11.86
N ILE A 89 2.20 3.11 -11.04
CA ILE A 89 3.61 3.49 -11.27
C ILE A 89 4.49 2.24 -11.33
N LEU A 90 4.31 1.32 -10.37
CA LEU A 90 5.11 0.10 -10.27
C LEU A 90 4.96 -0.79 -11.51
N HIS A 91 3.72 -1.10 -11.90
CA HIS A 91 3.44 -2.15 -12.90
C HIS A 91 3.47 -1.61 -14.34
N TRP A 92 3.02 -0.37 -14.57
CA TRP A 92 2.75 0.13 -15.92
C TRP A 92 3.62 1.31 -16.36
N LEU A 93 4.27 2.02 -15.40
CA LEU A 93 5.03 3.24 -15.70
C LEU A 93 6.54 3.10 -15.40
N GLY A 94 7.07 1.88 -15.42
CA GLY A 94 8.51 1.64 -15.25
C GLY A 94 9.02 1.76 -13.79
N GLY A 95 8.10 1.76 -12.81
CA GLY A 95 8.48 1.81 -11.39
C GLY A 95 9.17 0.54 -10.88
N ARG A 96 9.14 -0.57 -11.65
CA ARG A 96 9.71 -1.87 -11.26
C ARG A 96 11.19 -1.76 -10.84
N ASP A 97 11.99 -1.00 -11.54
CA ASP A 97 13.42 -0.86 -11.27
C ASP A 97 13.73 0.27 -10.28
N ARG A 98 12.75 1.06 -9.91
CA ARG A 98 12.90 2.28 -9.12
C ARG A 98 12.34 2.16 -7.70
N ILE A 99 11.18 1.53 -7.53
CA ILE A 99 10.54 1.34 -6.22
C ILE A 99 11.22 0.17 -5.53
N ARG A 100 12.03 0.45 -4.50
CA ARG A 100 12.80 -0.56 -3.78
C ARG A 100 12.00 -1.24 -2.67
N ARG A 101 11.20 -0.47 -1.94
CA ARG A 101 10.25 -0.95 -0.94
C ARG A 101 8.90 -0.29 -1.18
N PHE A 102 7.86 -1.06 -0.99
CA PHE A 102 6.52 -0.53 -1.16
C PHE A 102 5.68 -0.80 0.08
N VAL A 103 5.03 0.26 0.58
CA VAL A 103 4.09 0.17 1.71
C VAL A 103 2.74 0.71 1.27
N THR A 104 1.68 0.01 1.63
CA THR A 104 0.32 0.49 1.47
C THR A 104 -0.37 0.57 2.82
N ILE A 105 -1.16 1.62 3.03
CA ILE A 105 -1.93 1.86 4.25
C ILE A 105 -3.41 1.93 3.84
N SER A 106 -4.21 0.97 4.28
CA SER A 106 -5.65 0.88 3.98
C SER A 106 -5.98 1.06 2.50
N THR A 107 -5.19 0.46 1.60
CA THR A 107 -5.38 0.55 0.15
C THR A 107 -6.36 -0.51 -0.32
N PRO A 108 -7.39 -0.15 -1.10
CA PRO A 108 -8.41 -1.09 -1.57
C PRO A 108 -7.92 -1.94 -2.76
N HIS A 109 -6.99 -2.85 -2.53
CA HIS A 109 -6.37 -3.67 -3.57
C HIS A 109 -7.34 -4.57 -4.33
N ARG A 110 -8.45 -4.96 -3.70
CA ARG A 110 -9.51 -5.78 -4.29
C ARG A 110 -10.82 -5.01 -4.50
N GLY A 111 -10.77 -3.68 -4.28
CA GLY A 111 -11.89 -2.78 -4.46
C GLY A 111 -12.74 -2.57 -3.21
N VAL A 112 -13.76 -1.74 -3.33
CA VAL A 112 -14.68 -1.38 -2.25
C VAL A 112 -16.13 -1.44 -2.73
N VAL A 113 -17.02 -1.86 -1.84
CA VAL A 113 -18.47 -1.91 -2.11
C VAL A 113 -19.05 -0.51 -2.30
N SER A 114 -18.60 0.46 -1.49
CA SER A 114 -19.09 1.84 -1.50
C SER A 114 -18.90 2.56 -2.83
N ALA A 115 -17.94 2.14 -3.65
CA ALA A 115 -17.72 2.68 -4.99
C ALA A 115 -18.75 2.19 -6.03
N GLY A 116 -19.61 1.22 -5.70
CA GLY A 116 -20.55 0.60 -6.65
C GLY A 116 -21.53 1.56 -7.32
N TRP A 117 -21.85 2.68 -6.69
CA TRP A 117 -22.75 3.72 -7.19
C TRP A 117 -22.03 4.94 -7.78
N ALA A 118 -20.69 4.92 -7.77
CA ALA A 118 -19.92 6.06 -8.23
C ALA A 118 -19.86 6.12 -9.76
N TRP A 119 -20.01 7.33 -10.29
CA TRP A 119 -19.85 7.61 -11.72
C TRP A 119 -18.46 8.14 -12.09
N GLN A 120 -17.72 8.63 -11.08
CA GLN A 120 -16.36 9.15 -11.28
C GLN A 120 -15.38 8.04 -11.72
N PRO A 121 -14.51 8.32 -12.71
CA PRO A 121 -13.60 7.33 -13.28
C PRO A 121 -12.76 6.57 -12.25
N ALA A 122 -12.04 7.27 -11.36
CA ALA A 122 -11.20 6.60 -10.37
C ALA A 122 -12.02 5.77 -9.36
N LEU A 123 -13.21 6.23 -8.96
CA LEU A 123 -14.06 5.47 -8.05
C LEU A 123 -14.59 4.21 -8.72
N ARG A 124 -14.97 4.28 -10.02
CA ARG A 124 -15.33 3.09 -10.79
C ARG A 124 -14.18 2.09 -10.89
N GLN A 125 -12.95 2.58 -11.04
CA GLN A 125 -11.75 1.72 -11.01
C GLN A 125 -11.55 1.03 -9.65
N MET A 126 -11.99 1.65 -8.57
CA MET A 126 -11.93 1.08 -7.22
C MET A 126 -13.13 0.21 -6.85
N GLN A 127 -14.10 -0.02 -7.73
CA GLN A 127 -15.19 -0.98 -7.48
C GLN A 127 -14.66 -2.41 -7.33
N LEU A 128 -15.38 -3.22 -6.54
CA LEU A 128 -15.09 -4.66 -6.46
C LEU A 128 -15.07 -5.29 -7.85
N CYS A 129 -14.07 -6.13 -8.08
CA CYS A 129 -13.92 -6.86 -9.36
C CYS A 129 -13.85 -5.96 -10.60
N SER A 130 -13.49 -4.69 -10.48
CA SER A 130 -13.31 -3.83 -11.65
C SER A 130 -12.23 -4.40 -12.58
N PRO A 131 -12.35 -4.23 -13.90
CA PRO A 131 -11.31 -4.65 -14.85
C PRO A 131 -9.94 -4.05 -14.54
N PHE A 132 -9.92 -2.81 -14.05
CA PHE A 132 -8.70 -2.13 -13.60
C PHE A 132 -8.00 -2.89 -12.47
N LEU A 133 -8.72 -3.26 -11.41
CA LEU A 133 -8.13 -4.00 -10.29
C LEU A 133 -7.78 -5.44 -10.66
N GLN A 134 -8.54 -6.07 -11.56
CA GLN A 134 -8.18 -7.39 -12.09
C GLN A 134 -6.84 -7.31 -12.84
N SER A 135 -6.68 -6.30 -13.70
CA SER A 135 -5.43 -6.07 -14.43
C SER A 135 -4.27 -5.77 -13.47
N LEU A 136 -4.45 -4.90 -12.46
CA LEU A 136 -3.41 -4.67 -11.44
C LEU A 136 -3.05 -5.96 -10.68
N ASN A 137 -4.05 -6.78 -10.34
CA ASN A 137 -3.84 -7.98 -9.57
C ASN A 137 -3.25 -9.16 -10.38
N SER A 138 -3.23 -9.08 -11.72
CA SER A 138 -2.49 -10.03 -12.54
C SER A 138 -0.95 -9.83 -12.50
N HIS A 139 -0.47 -8.71 -11.92
CA HIS A 139 0.95 -8.37 -11.81
C HIS A 139 1.48 -8.50 -10.36
N LEU A 140 0.98 -9.46 -9.56
CA LEU A 140 1.42 -9.62 -8.17
C LEU A 140 2.88 -10.04 -8.02
N ASP A 141 3.46 -10.68 -9.04
CA ASP A 141 4.88 -11.06 -9.06
C ASP A 141 5.81 -9.85 -8.91
N ASP A 142 5.41 -8.70 -9.42
CA ASP A 142 6.16 -7.45 -9.26
C ASP A 142 6.20 -6.99 -7.80
N LEU A 143 5.13 -7.21 -7.06
CA LEU A 143 5.10 -6.95 -5.62
C LEU A 143 5.83 -8.04 -4.83
N ALA A 144 5.71 -9.30 -5.24
CA ALA A 144 6.38 -10.42 -4.59
C ALA A 144 7.91 -10.36 -4.72
N SER A 145 8.42 -9.73 -5.80
CA SER A 145 9.87 -9.60 -6.06
C SER A 145 10.56 -8.52 -5.21
N ARG A 146 9.84 -7.82 -4.33
CA ARG A 146 10.36 -6.73 -3.49
C ARG A 146 9.76 -6.75 -2.09
N PRO A 147 10.41 -6.11 -1.11
CA PRO A 147 9.80 -5.88 0.19
C PRO A 147 8.49 -5.08 0.06
N PHE A 148 7.37 -5.74 0.37
CA PHE A 148 6.03 -5.16 0.31
C PHE A 148 5.31 -5.32 1.65
N LEU A 149 4.69 -4.25 2.12
CA LEU A 149 3.93 -4.21 3.37
C LEU A 149 2.54 -3.61 3.16
N SER A 150 1.50 -4.36 3.50
CA SER A 150 0.13 -3.85 3.64
C SER A 150 -0.18 -3.61 5.11
N VAL A 151 -0.46 -2.36 5.50
CA VAL A 151 -0.96 -2.02 6.84
C VAL A 151 -2.45 -1.74 6.75
N TRP A 152 -3.24 -2.38 7.60
CA TRP A 152 -4.69 -2.30 7.54
C TRP A 152 -5.36 -2.39 8.92
N THR A 153 -6.61 -1.95 9.01
CA THR A 153 -7.45 -2.08 10.19
C THR A 153 -8.75 -2.81 9.87
N PRO A 154 -9.21 -3.77 10.71
CA PRO A 154 -10.52 -4.39 10.52
C PRO A 154 -11.69 -3.43 10.80
N LEU A 155 -11.41 -2.27 11.41
CA LEU A 155 -12.40 -1.23 11.72
C LEU A 155 -12.51 -0.19 10.59
N ASP A 156 -12.02 -0.52 9.39
CA ASP A 156 -12.11 0.34 8.22
C ASP A 156 -13.53 0.28 7.63
N LEU A 157 -14.28 1.37 7.78
CA LEU A 157 -15.62 1.51 7.20
C LEU A 157 -15.62 2.17 5.83
N THR A 158 -14.46 2.64 5.36
CA THR A 158 -14.30 3.22 4.03
C THR A 158 -13.90 2.15 3.02
N VAL A 159 -12.91 1.33 3.36
CA VAL A 159 -12.49 0.18 2.56
C VAL A 159 -13.26 -1.04 3.05
N LEU A 160 -14.40 -1.30 2.43
CA LEU A 160 -15.25 -2.48 2.72
C LEU A 160 -15.26 -3.44 1.52
N PRO A 161 -14.98 -4.73 1.76
CA PRO A 161 -14.55 -5.32 3.03
C PRO A 161 -13.12 -4.87 3.41
N ALA A 162 -12.85 -4.69 4.72
CA ALA A 162 -11.53 -4.21 5.19
C ALA A 162 -10.36 -5.12 4.76
N THR A 163 -10.61 -6.41 4.56
CA THR A 163 -9.66 -7.38 4.00
C THR A 163 -9.26 -7.10 2.54
N SER A 164 -9.99 -6.19 1.86
CA SER A 164 -9.59 -5.71 0.52
C SER A 164 -8.22 -5.03 0.54
N ALA A 165 -7.78 -4.53 1.70
CA ALA A 165 -6.46 -3.93 1.87
C ALA A 165 -5.31 -4.95 1.95
N VAL A 166 -5.59 -6.25 1.88
CA VAL A 166 -4.58 -7.32 1.99
C VAL A 166 -4.44 -8.05 0.66
N LEU A 167 -3.20 -8.23 0.22
CA LEU A 167 -2.83 -9.07 -0.93
C LEU A 167 -2.17 -10.38 -0.47
N PRO A 168 -2.19 -11.44 -1.29
CA PRO A 168 -1.57 -12.72 -0.96
C PRO A 168 -0.02 -12.71 -1.12
N VAL A 169 0.59 -11.53 -1.19
CA VAL A 169 2.03 -11.33 -1.34
C VAL A 169 2.53 -10.30 -0.32
N GLY A 170 3.80 -10.38 0.03
CA GLY A 170 4.43 -9.50 1.02
C GLY A 170 3.96 -9.76 2.44
N VAL A 171 4.04 -8.76 3.29
CA VAL A 171 3.65 -8.81 4.71
C VAL A 171 2.36 -8.02 4.93
N ALA A 172 1.37 -8.62 5.56
CA ALA A 172 0.16 -7.92 6.00
C ALA A 172 0.23 -7.64 7.52
N ARG A 173 0.13 -6.38 7.91
CA ARG A 173 0.12 -5.97 9.32
C ARG A 173 -1.23 -5.38 9.71
N ARG A 174 -1.96 -6.11 10.55
CA ARG A 174 -3.20 -5.64 11.14
C ARG A 174 -2.91 -4.73 12.34
N ILE A 175 -3.53 -3.55 12.36
CA ILE A 175 -3.47 -2.60 13.49
C ILE A 175 -4.91 -2.18 13.81
N LEU A 176 -5.33 -2.29 15.06
CA LEU A 176 -6.65 -1.87 15.51
C LEU A 176 -6.70 -0.35 15.63
N SER A 177 -6.72 0.34 14.51
CA SER A 177 -6.96 1.79 14.45
C SER A 177 -8.45 2.05 14.28
N PRO A 178 -9.04 3.08 14.91
CA PRO A 178 -10.49 3.23 15.03
C PRO A 178 -11.21 3.54 13.71
N ALA A 179 -10.49 4.05 12.69
CA ALA A 179 -11.08 4.39 11.41
C ALA A 179 -10.03 4.53 10.31
N HIS A 180 -10.51 4.47 9.05
CA HIS A 180 -9.68 4.64 7.84
C HIS A 180 -8.75 5.85 7.90
N GLY A 181 -9.31 7.04 8.11
CA GLY A 181 -8.55 8.27 8.12
C GLY A 181 -7.59 8.43 9.30
N TRP A 182 -7.76 7.66 10.39
CA TRP A 182 -6.86 7.67 11.53
C TRP A 182 -5.59 6.87 11.33
N MET A 183 -5.58 5.95 10.35
CA MET A 183 -4.44 5.08 10.08
C MET A 183 -3.12 5.85 9.90
N VAL A 184 -3.14 7.01 9.25
CA VAL A 184 -1.92 7.80 9.00
C VAL A 184 -1.45 8.60 10.23
N TYR A 185 -2.32 8.80 11.21
CA TYR A 185 -2.01 9.46 12.47
C TYR A 185 -1.67 8.49 13.61
N ASP A 186 -2.01 7.20 13.46
CA ASP A 186 -1.78 6.18 14.49
C ASP A 186 -0.26 5.93 14.67
N PRO A 187 0.31 6.18 15.85
CA PRO A 187 1.75 5.99 16.10
C PRO A 187 2.22 4.55 15.86
N ARG A 188 1.32 3.56 15.98
CA ARG A 188 1.64 2.15 15.72
C ARG A 188 1.81 1.89 14.23
N VAL A 189 1.00 2.55 13.39
CA VAL A 189 1.13 2.53 11.92
C VAL A 189 2.43 3.22 11.52
N GLN A 190 2.68 4.44 12.03
CA GLN A 190 3.88 5.21 11.72
C GLN A 190 5.16 4.44 12.08
N ARG A 191 5.20 3.82 13.27
CA ARG A 191 6.31 2.96 13.69
C ARG A 191 6.46 1.72 12.79
N ALA A 192 5.37 1.09 12.40
CA ALA A 192 5.41 -0.08 11.52
C ALA A 192 6.01 0.27 10.15
N VAL A 193 5.61 1.41 9.58
CA VAL A 193 6.15 1.92 8.32
C VAL A 193 7.63 2.27 8.46
N ALA A 194 8.01 3.02 9.49
CA ALA A 194 9.41 3.40 9.73
C ALA A 194 10.32 2.18 9.93
N GLN A 195 9.89 1.20 10.72
CA GLN A 195 10.62 -0.05 10.94
C GLN A 195 10.79 -0.86 9.65
N PHE A 196 9.75 -0.91 8.82
CA PHE A 196 9.82 -1.63 7.55
C PHE A 196 10.79 -0.96 6.56
N LEU A 197 10.73 0.36 6.47
CA LEU A 197 11.61 1.13 5.60
C LEU A 197 13.06 1.23 6.13
N GLY A 198 13.28 1.05 7.42
CA GLY A 198 14.60 1.07 8.05
C GLY A 198 15.37 -0.25 7.96
N ARG A 199 14.74 -1.36 7.58
CA ARG A 199 15.43 -2.65 7.44
C ARG A 199 16.45 -2.59 6.30
N ALA A 200 17.63 -3.18 6.52
CA ALA A 200 18.57 -3.39 5.42
C ALA A 200 17.87 -4.20 4.31
N PRO A 201 18.16 -3.93 3.02
CA PRO A 201 17.67 -4.79 1.95
C PRO A 201 18.36 -6.15 2.08
N THR A 202 17.71 -7.06 2.80
CA THR A 202 18.07 -8.48 2.73
C THR A 202 17.62 -8.98 1.37
N CYS A 203 18.41 -9.83 0.72
CA CYS A 203 17.94 -10.59 -0.45
C CYS A 203 16.61 -11.23 -0.05
N TYR A 204 15.56 -10.86 -0.75
CA TYR A 204 14.21 -11.34 -0.47
C TYR A 204 14.11 -12.75 -1.06
N ASP A 205 14.51 -13.74 -0.27
CA ASP A 205 14.23 -15.14 -0.60
C ASP A 205 12.74 -15.29 -0.42
N GLY A 206 12.02 -15.49 -1.51
CA GLY A 206 10.56 -15.54 -1.60
C GLY A 206 9.85 -16.61 -0.73
N GLN A 207 10.37 -16.88 0.46
CA GLN A 207 9.72 -17.77 1.44
C GLN A 207 8.76 -16.96 2.30
N LEU A 208 7.48 -17.03 1.93
CA LEU A 208 6.34 -16.68 2.73
C LEU A 208 6.27 -17.57 3.98
N SER A 209 6.84 -17.15 5.08
CA SER A 209 6.42 -17.64 6.38
C SER A 209 5.20 -16.83 6.84
N VAL A 210 4.02 -17.21 6.39
CA VAL A 210 2.77 -16.90 7.05
C VAL A 210 2.68 -17.85 8.27
N PRO A 211 2.76 -17.39 9.52
CA PRO A 211 2.35 -18.24 10.62
C PRO A 211 0.84 -18.37 10.52
N LEU A 212 0.38 -19.51 10.03
CA LEU A 212 -0.99 -19.98 10.20
C LEU A 212 -1.16 -20.33 11.68
N SER A 213 -1.36 -19.34 12.54
CA SER A 213 -1.79 -19.56 13.89
C SER A 213 -3.31 -19.66 13.91
N GLN A 214 -3.76 -20.90 14.09
CA GLN A 214 -5.06 -21.30 14.59
C GLN A 214 -6.25 -21.16 13.64
N THR A 215 -6.35 -22.08 12.70
CA THR A 215 -7.62 -22.59 12.24
C THR A 215 -8.29 -23.33 13.41
N ALA A 216 -9.45 -22.85 13.78
CA ALA A 216 -10.35 -23.53 14.71
C ALA A 216 -10.49 -25.01 14.32
N ARG A 217 -10.29 -25.89 15.29
CA ARG A 217 -10.63 -27.31 15.19
C ARG A 217 -12.15 -27.40 14.91
N SER A 218 -12.52 -27.75 13.70
CA SER A 218 -13.86 -28.19 13.40
C SER A 218 -14.06 -29.57 14.03
N SER A 219 -14.73 -29.59 15.20
CA SER A 219 -15.31 -30.80 15.74
C SER A 219 -16.51 -31.15 14.87
N THR A 220 -16.38 -32.12 14.00
CA THR A 220 -17.48 -32.80 13.35
C THR A 220 -18.22 -33.61 14.39
N PRO A 221 -19.54 -33.43 14.60
CA PRO A 221 -20.32 -34.37 15.41
C PRO A 221 -20.55 -35.64 14.59
N SER A 222 -20.11 -36.77 15.11
CA SER A 222 -20.42 -38.10 14.58
C SER A 222 -21.91 -38.36 14.69
N VAL A 223 -22.59 -38.42 13.57
CA VAL A 223 -23.98 -38.92 13.52
C VAL A 223 -23.92 -40.45 13.48
N ARG A 224 -24.41 -41.12 14.54
CA ARG A 224 -24.68 -42.56 14.52
C ARG A 224 -25.94 -42.81 13.69
N PRO A 225 -25.98 -43.80 12.82
CA PRO A 225 -27.21 -44.21 12.19
C PRO A 225 -28.12 -44.96 13.19
N LEU A 226 -29.36 -44.55 13.26
CA LEU A 226 -30.43 -45.31 13.93
C LEU A 226 -30.83 -46.47 13.06
N SER A 227 -30.70 -47.67 13.59
CA SER A 227 -31.24 -48.91 13.04
C SER A 227 -32.76 -48.99 13.28
N TRP A 228 -33.48 -49.31 12.20
CA TRP A 228 -34.79 -49.99 12.22
C TRP A 228 -34.66 -51.36 11.61
#